data_496508d750ae1e33f7e2ae0e53904a81
#
_entry.id   496508d750ae1e33f7e2ae0e53904a81
#
_cell.length_a   1.000
_cell.length_b   1.000
_cell.length_c   1.000
_cell.angle_alpha   90.00
_cell.angle_beta   90.00
_cell.angle_gamma   90.00
#
_symmetry.space_group_name_H-M   'P 1'
#
loop_
_entity.id
_entity.type
_entity.pdbx_description
1 polymer ?
#
loop_
_entity_poly.entity_id
_entity_poly.type
_entity_poly.pdbx_seq_one_letter_code
_entity_poly.pdbx_strand_id
1 'polypeptide(L)'
;ILFFQDVTEQQQLEKAYQEEQVVVGLIHLDNYEESTQYEEEQEIAMINNNIRQPVVEWAKNHGMLLRRLKSDRFLVVLNERIFKQIVDERFSILAQTRKASQQLDVAITLSMGFARGSSDVAQLDEMVNQLLELAQSRGGDQVAIRRQGEDVKYFGGSSEAQEKRSRVRVRIMAHTLREKHERYFIRS
;
A
#
# COMPACT_ATOMS: atom_id res chain seq x y z
N ILE A 1 -43.51 -22.17 12.17
CA ILE A 1 -43.47 -20.98 11.26
C ILE A 1 -42.74 -19.86 11.94
N LEU A 2 -43.00 -19.54 13.21
CA LEU A 2 -42.28 -18.52 13.99
C LEU A 2 -40.77 -18.84 14.17
N PHE A 3 -40.42 -20.11 14.28
CA PHE A 3 -39.03 -20.56 14.47
C PHE A 3 -38.13 -20.28 13.26
N PHE A 4 -38.64 -20.36 12.02
CA PHE A 4 -37.87 -20.04 10.80
C PHE A 4 -37.67 -18.55 10.60
N GLN A 5 -38.55 -17.71 11.06
CA GLN A 5 -38.45 -16.24 10.93
C GLN A 5 -37.37 -15.68 11.86
N ASP A 6 -37.29 -16.15 13.10
CA ASP A 6 -36.27 -15.73 14.08
C ASP A 6 -34.83 -16.09 13.64
N VAL A 7 -34.65 -17.29 13.06
CA VAL A 7 -33.33 -17.74 12.57
C VAL A 7 -32.86 -16.88 11.38
N THR A 8 -33.78 -16.46 10.50
CA THR A 8 -33.44 -15.62 9.33
C THR A 8 -33.06 -14.20 9.75
N GLU A 9 -33.79 -13.60 10.68
CA GLU A 9 -33.47 -12.29 11.23
C GLU A 9 -32.13 -12.29 11.96
N GLN A 10 -31.89 -13.31 12.80
CA GLN A 10 -30.63 -13.47 13.52
C GLN A 10 -29.44 -13.64 12.58
N GLN A 11 -29.58 -14.43 11.51
CA GLN A 11 -28.54 -14.61 10.49
C GLN A 11 -28.27 -13.32 9.72
N GLN A 12 -29.31 -12.54 9.39
CA GLN A 12 -29.16 -11.24 8.74
C GLN A 12 -28.44 -10.23 9.63
N LEU A 13 -28.77 -10.20 10.92
CA LEU A 13 -28.14 -9.31 11.90
C LEU A 13 -26.66 -9.67 12.10
N GLU A 14 -26.34 -10.96 12.20
CA GLU A 14 -24.97 -11.44 12.34
C GLU A 14 -24.14 -11.13 11.09
N LYS A 15 -24.70 -11.31 9.91
CA LYS A 15 -24.05 -10.94 8.65
C LYS A 15 -23.79 -9.42 8.57
N ALA A 16 -24.79 -8.61 8.90
CA ALA A 16 -24.64 -7.15 8.94
C ALA A 16 -23.57 -6.73 9.95
N TYR A 17 -23.55 -7.32 11.13
CA TYR A 17 -22.52 -7.07 12.15
C TYR A 17 -21.11 -7.42 11.65
N GLN A 18 -20.94 -8.54 10.96
CA GLN A 18 -19.66 -8.95 10.39
C GLN A 18 -19.20 -8.01 9.28
N GLU A 19 -20.12 -7.56 8.42
CA GLU A 19 -19.82 -6.64 7.30
C GLU A 19 -19.44 -5.23 7.78
N GLU A 20 -19.85 -4.81 8.96
CA GLU A 20 -19.54 -3.51 9.55
C GLU A 20 -18.27 -3.50 10.42
N GLN A 21 -17.62 -4.66 10.64
CA GLN A 21 -16.38 -4.72 11.40
C GLN A 21 -15.29 -3.88 10.76
N VAL A 22 -14.49 -3.24 11.61
CA VAL A 22 -13.40 -2.35 11.18
C VAL A 22 -12.23 -3.16 10.64
N VAL A 23 -11.69 -2.68 9.52
CA VAL A 23 -10.43 -3.11 8.93
C VAL A 23 -9.50 -1.91 8.89
N VAL A 24 -8.26 -2.09 9.32
CA VAL A 24 -7.22 -1.06 9.27
C VAL A 24 -6.19 -1.45 8.22
N GLY A 25 -5.85 -0.51 7.35
CA GLY A 25 -4.85 -0.70 6.31
C GLY A 25 -3.76 0.36 6.33
N LEU A 26 -2.56 -0.02 5.94
CA LEU A 26 -1.46 0.87 5.61
C LEU A 26 -1.08 0.70 4.15
N ILE A 27 -0.91 1.81 3.46
CA ILE A 27 -0.45 1.88 2.08
C ILE A 27 0.88 2.62 2.05
N HIS A 28 1.89 2.04 1.43
CA HIS A 28 3.20 2.65 1.29
C HIS A 28 3.62 2.66 -0.18
N LEU A 29 4.09 3.82 -0.64
CA LEU A 29 4.71 4.01 -1.95
C LEU A 29 6.19 3.63 -1.86
N ASP A 30 6.53 2.42 -2.28
CA ASP A 30 7.91 1.94 -2.24
C ASP A 30 8.81 2.79 -3.13
N ASN A 31 9.99 3.14 -2.67
CA ASN A 31 11.00 3.93 -3.36
C ASN A 31 10.53 5.35 -3.80
N TYR A 32 9.47 5.88 -3.17
CA TYR A 32 8.96 7.22 -3.52
C TYR A 32 9.97 8.31 -3.19
N GLU A 33 10.57 8.29 -2.00
CA GLU A 33 11.55 9.29 -1.59
C GLU A 33 12.81 9.22 -2.47
N GLU A 34 13.31 8.02 -2.75
CA GLU A 34 14.46 7.82 -3.64
C GLU A 34 14.19 8.26 -5.08
N SER A 35 12.95 8.07 -5.54
CA SER A 35 12.55 8.46 -6.91
C SER A 35 12.26 9.94 -7.07
N THR A 36 12.10 10.69 -5.95
CA THR A 36 11.78 12.13 -5.98
C THR A 36 12.90 13.01 -5.45
N GLN A 37 13.86 12.44 -4.74
CA GLN A 37 14.89 13.19 -3.99
C GLN A 37 15.75 14.12 -4.84
N TYR A 38 15.98 13.79 -6.11
CA TYR A 38 16.86 14.53 -7.01
C TYR A 38 16.16 14.98 -8.29
N GLU A 39 14.83 14.88 -8.34
CA GLU A 39 14.05 15.26 -9.52
C GLU A 39 13.61 16.71 -9.45
N GLU A 40 13.36 17.32 -10.62
CA GLU A 40 12.81 18.66 -10.72
C GLU A 40 11.33 18.71 -10.29
N GLU A 41 10.83 19.87 -9.90
CA GLU A 41 9.45 20.06 -9.44
C GLU A 41 8.41 19.54 -10.43
N GLN A 42 8.66 19.66 -11.74
CA GLN A 42 7.75 19.18 -12.78
C GLN A 42 7.66 17.65 -12.81
N GLU A 43 8.77 16.95 -12.62
CA GLU A 43 8.82 15.49 -12.56
C GLU A 43 8.18 14.96 -11.29
N ILE A 44 8.42 15.61 -10.15
CA ILE A 44 7.75 15.33 -8.88
C ILE A 44 6.23 15.52 -9.02
N ALA A 45 5.78 16.57 -9.70
CA ALA A 45 4.37 16.82 -9.97
C ALA A 45 3.76 15.72 -10.85
N MET A 46 4.47 15.24 -11.88
CA MET A 46 4.02 14.12 -12.72
C MET A 46 3.91 12.81 -11.92
N ILE A 47 4.89 12.50 -11.08
CA ILE A 47 4.86 11.33 -10.18
C ILE A 47 3.65 11.43 -9.25
N ASN A 48 3.42 12.58 -8.64
CA ASN A 48 2.29 12.78 -7.75
C ASN A 48 0.95 12.61 -8.46
N ASN A 49 0.80 13.18 -9.66
CA ASN A 49 -0.46 13.12 -10.40
C ASN A 49 -0.76 11.74 -10.98
N ASN A 50 0.26 10.99 -11.42
CA ASN A 50 0.06 9.73 -12.11
C ASN A 50 0.21 8.50 -11.20
N ILE A 51 0.83 8.64 -10.03
CA ILE A 51 1.07 7.51 -9.10
C ILE A 51 0.35 7.75 -7.77
N ARG A 52 0.66 8.84 -7.07
CA ARG A 52 0.11 9.07 -5.73
C ARG A 52 -1.38 9.44 -5.74
N GLN A 53 -1.80 10.31 -6.63
CA GLN A 53 -3.20 10.75 -6.72
C GLN A 53 -4.17 9.60 -7.07
N PRO A 54 -3.88 8.71 -8.02
CA PRO A 54 -4.70 7.53 -8.28
C PRO A 54 -4.87 6.60 -7.06
N VAL A 55 -3.87 6.46 -6.21
CA VAL A 55 -3.99 5.70 -4.95
C VAL A 55 -4.99 6.35 -3.99
N VAL A 56 -4.93 7.68 -3.87
CA VAL A 56 -5.88 8.45 -3.05
C VAL A 56 -7.30 8.34 -3.61
N GLU A 57 -7.46 8.45 -4.91
CA GLU A 57 -8.76 8.33 -5.60
C GLU A 57 -9.33 6.92 -5.49
N TRP A 58 -8.50 5.89 -5.65
CA TRP A 58 -8.91 4.51 -5.46
C TRP A 58 -9.48 4.28 -4.05
N ALA A 59 -8.81 4.76 -3.01
CA ALA A 59 -9.30 4.63 -1.64
C ALA A 59 -10.63 5.39 -1.43
N LYS A 60 -10.74 6.62 -1.95
CA LYS A 60 -11.96 7.42 -1.86
C LYS A 60 -13.14 6.80 -2.63
N ASN A 61 -12.90 6.29 -3.83
CA ASN A 61 -13.94 5.69 -4.66
C ASN A 61 -14.52 4.41 -4.04
N HIS A 62 -13.72 3.69 -3.24
CA HIS A 62 -14.20 2.56 -2.43
C HIS A 62 -14.83 2.97 -1.09
N GLY A 63 -14.89 4.27 -0.79
CA GLY A 63 -15.45 4.76 0.48
C GLY A 63 -14.58 4.53 1.70
N MET A 64 -13.27 4.40 1.51
CA MET A 64 -12.34 4.28 2.64
C MET A 64 -12.06 5.66 3.26
N LEU A 65 -11.92 5.71 4.58
CA LEU A 65 -11.28 6.83 5.26
C LEU A 65 -9.78 6.77 4.96
N LEU A 66 -9.22 7.81 4.36
CA LEU A 66 -7.79 7.90 4.07
C LEU A 66 -7.14 9.06 4.80
N ARG A 67 -6.02 8.79 5.46
CA ARG A 67 -5.21 9.79 6.15
C ARG A 67 -3.75 9.67 5.69
N ARG A 68 -3.18 10.77 5.21
CA ARG A 68 -1.74 10.81 4.91
C ARG A 68 -0.93 10.89 6.20
N LEU A 69 -0.01 9.96 6.41
CA LEU A 69 0.91 9.92 7.55
C LEU A 69 2.26 10.56 7.17
N LYS A 70 2.76 10.24 5.96
CA LYS A 70 4.01 10.77 5.39
C LYS A 70 3.81 11.06 3.90
N SER A 71 4.87 11.54 3.23
CA SER A 71 4.88 11.74 1.76
C SER A 71 4.53 10.47 0.99
N ASP A 72 4.96 9.33 1.49
CA ASP A 72 4.92 8.00 0.90
C ASP A 72 3.98 7.01 1.63
N ARG A 73 3.33 7.42 2.74
CA ARG A 73 2.55 6.51 3.59
C ARG A 73 1.17 7.05 3.95
N PHE A 74 0.17 6.18 3.84
CA PHE A 74 -1.22 6.46 4.15
C PHE A 74 -1.79 5.41 5.09
N LEU A 75 -2.61 5.87 6.04
CA LEU A 75 -3.51 5.05 6.82
C LEU A 75 -4.87 5.02 6.11
N VAL A 76 -5.46 3.85 6.00
CA VAL A 76 -6.84 3.68 5.55
C VAL A 76 -7.66 2.92 6.60
N VAL A 77 -8.90 3.33 6.78
CA VAL A 77 -9.88 2.64 7.63
C VAL A 77 -11.10 2.36 6.78
N LEU A 78 -11.55 1.13 6.81
CA LEU A 78 -12.68 0.63 6.03
C LEU A 78 -13.43 -0.44 6.84
N ASN A 79 -14.52 -0.94 6.31
CA ASN A 79 -15.23 -2.09 6.89
C ASN A 79 -15.01 -3.37 6.08
N GLU A 80 -15.42 -4.51 6.63
CA GLU A 80 -15.26 -5.82 5.99
C GLU A 80 -15.95 -5.91 4.63
N ARG A 81 -17.06 -5.21 4.42
CA ARG A 81 -17.76 -5.16 3.12
C ARG A 81 -16.89 -4.53 2.04
N ILE A 82 -16.29 -3.38 2.32
CA ILE A 82 -15.37 -2.70 1.40
C ILE A 82 -14.11 -3.54 1.20
N PHE A 83 -13.58 -4.12 2.30
CA PHE A 83 -12.41 -4.98 2.23
C PHE A 83 -12.62 -6.16 1.29
N LYS A 84 -13.78 -6.81 1.35
CA LYS A 84 -14.14 -7.89 0.43
C LYS A 84 -14.13 -7.43 -1.03
N GLN A 85 -14.66 -6.25 -1.34
CA GLN A 85 -14.65 -5.68 -2.70
C GLN A 85 -13.22 -5.54 -3.23
N ILE A 86 -12.30 -4.95 -2.46
CA ILE A 86 -10.91 -4.76 -2.91
C ILE A 86 -10.13 -6.07 -3.04
N VAL A 87 -10.48 -7.09 -2.24
CA VAL A 87 -9.93 -8.45 -2.38
C VAL A 87 -10.44 -9.11 -3.66
N ASP A 88 -11.73 -9.00 -3.96
CA ASP A 88 -12.35 -9.56 -5.17
C ASP A 88 -11.75 -8.93 -6.45
N GLU A 89 -11.40 -7.64 -6.40
CA GLU A 89 -10.66 -6.93 -7.46
C GLU A 89 -9.16 -7.25 -7.48
N ARG A 90 -8.68 -8.10 -6.58
CA ARG A 90 -7.26 -8.44 -6.41
C ARG A 90 -6.36 -7.22 -6.25
N PHE A 91 -6.85 -6.19 -5.52
CA PHE A 91 -6.12 -4.94 -5.31
C PHE A 91 -5.63 -4.32 -6.63
N SER A 92 -6.57 -4.01 -7.52
CA SER A 92 -6.31 -3.51 -8.88
C SER A 92 -5.34 -2.32 -8.94
N ILE A 93 -5.26 -1.54 -7.86
CA ILE A 93 -4.36 -0.39 -7.73
C ILE A 93 -2.87 -0.79 -7.83
N LEU A 94 -2.49 -2.01 -7.45
CA LEU A 94 -1.11 -2.49 -7.62
C LEU A 94 -0.69 -2.48 -9.09
N ALA A 95 -1.52 -3.04 -9.96
CA ALA A 95 -1.25 -3.10 -11.39
C ALA A 95 -1.28 -1.71 -12.03
N GLN A 96 -2.20 -0.85 -11.60
CA GLN A 96 -2.31 0.53 -12.07
C GLN A 96 -1.05 1.33 -11.72
N THR A 97 -0.58 1.25 -10.47
CA THR A 97 0.65 1.91 -10.02
C THR A 97 1.87 1.41 -10.78
N ARG A 98 1.99 0.09 -10.97
CA ARG A 98 3.09 -0.51 -11.74
C ARG A 98 3.12 0.02 -13.17
N LYS A 99 1.97 0.07 -13.84
CA LYS A 99 1.86 0.61 -15.21
C LYS A 99 2.27 2.08 -15.26
N ALA A 100 1.79 2.91 -14.34
CA ALA A 100 2.15 4.34 -14.29
C ALA A 100 3.65 4.54 -14.05
N SER A 101 4.24 3.75 -13.14
CA SER A 101 5.68 3.79 -12.87
C SER A 101 6.52 3.38 -14.06
N GLN A 102 6.06 2.40 -14.84
CA GLN A 102 6.73 2.01 -16.10
C GLN A 102 6.69 3.15 -17.13
N GLN A 103 5.56 3.84 -17.26
CA GLN A 103 5.40 4.96 -18.19
C GLN A 103 6.29 6.16 -17.84
N LEU A 104 6.53 6.40 -16.54
CA LEU A 104 7.38 7.48 -16.04
C LEU A 104 8.85 7.06 -15.85
N ASP A 105 9.19 5.81 -16.15
CA ASP A 105 10.53 5.23 -15.92
C ASP A 105 11.03 5.36 -14.48
N VAL A 106 10.13 5.27 -13.51
CA VAL A 106 10.43 5.27 -12.08
C VAL A 106 10.20 3.89 -11.46
N ALA A 107 10.82 3.63 -10.30
CA ALA A 107 10.74 2.33 -9.63
C ALA A 107 9.76 2.34 -8.44
N ILE A 108 8.68 3.10 -8.53
CA ILE A 108 7.68 3.20 -7.48
C ILE A 108 6.70 2.03 -7.59
N THR A 109 6.48 1.33 -6.48
CA THR A 109 5.48 0.27 -6.35
C THR A 109 4.66 0.50 -5.08
N LEU A 110 3.66 -0.33 -4.82
CA LEU A 110 2.87 -0.28 -3.59
C LEU A 110 3.14 -1.50 -2.72
N SER A 111 3.39 -1.24 -1.44
CA SER A 111 3.27 -2.24 -0.38
C SER A 111 2.09 -1.89 0.51
N MET A 112 1.24 -2.86 0.79
CA MET A 112 0.06 -2.66 1.63
C MET A 112 -0.05 -3.73 2.70
N GLY A 113 -0.54 -3.33 3.88
CA GLY A 113 -0.93 -4.23 4.95
C GLY A 113 -2.38 -3.98 5.33
N PHE A 114 -3.17 -5.06 5.57
CA PHE A 114 -4.53 -4.95 6.08
C PHE A 114 -4.74 -5.89 7.26
N ALA A 115 -5.10 -5.32 8.41
CA ALA A 115 -5.38 -6.02 9.66
C ALA A 115 -6.86 -5.98 9.97
N ARG A 116 -7.44 -7.10 10.39
CA ARG A 116 -8.86 -7.25 10.67
C ARG A 116 -9.17 -8.31 11.72
N GLY A 117 -10.42 -8.36 12.18
CA GLY A 117 -10.92 -9.41 13.07
C GLY A 117 -10.60 -9.20 14.55
N SER A 118 -10.24 -7.97 14.96
CA SER A 118 -10.14 -7.56 16.35
C SER A 118 -11.02 -6.33 16.60
N SER A 119 -11.60 -6.26 17.79
CA SER A 119 -12.24 -5.05 18.30
C SER A 119 -11.26 -4.11 19.02
N ASP A 120 -10.04 -4.58 19.29
CA ASP A 120 -8.98 -3.79 19.89
C ASP A 120 -8.20 -3.05 18.79
N VAL A 121 -8.36 -1.73 18.75
CA VAL A 121 -7.73 -0.85 17.75
C VAL A 121 -6.22 -0.82 17.91
N ALA A 122 -5.69 -0.90 19.13
CA ALA A 122 -4.24 -0.95 19.36
C ALA A 122 -3.63 -2.24 18.80
N GLN A 123 -4.32 -3.36 18.92
CA GLN A 123 -3.92 -4.64 18.34
C GLN A 123 -3.97 -4.59 16.80
N LEU A 124 -4.98 -3.94 16.21
CA LEU A 124 -5.06 -3.74 14.77
C LEU A 124 -3.89 -2.87 14.25
N ASP A 125 -3.53 -1.82 14.99
CA ASP A 125 -2.41 -0.94 14.65
C ASP A 125 -1.08 -1.71 14.66
N GLU A 126 -0.81 -2.48 15.70
CA GLU A 126 0.40 -3.31 15.77
C GLU A 126 0.45 -4.33 14.61
N MET A 127 -0.68 -5.01 14.38
CA MET A 127 -0.79 -6.04 13.35
C MET A 127 -0.61 -5.45 11.94
N VAL A 128 -1.18 -4.28 11.64
CA VAL A 128 -1.07 -3.66 10.30
C VAL A 128 0.35 -3.17 10.02
N ASN A 129 1.07 -2.69 11.02
CA ASN A 129 2.47 -2.31 10.87
C ASN A 129 3.34 -3.55 10.55
N GLN A 130 3.17 -4.66 11.28
CA GLN A 130 3.85 -5.92 10.99
C GLN A 130 3.56 -6.42 9.57
N LEU A 131 2.31 -6.34 9.11
CA LEU A 131 1.91 -6.76 7.76
C LEU A 131 2.55 -5.91 6.67
N LEU A 132 2.65 -4.60 6.87
CA LEU A 132 3.33 -3.73 5.93
C LEU A 132 4.83 -4.09 5.84
N GLU A 133 5.50 -4.31 6.96
CA GLU A 133 6.90 -4.75 7.00
C GLU A 133 7.09 -6.08 6.28
N LEU A 134 6.17 -7.03 6.46
CA LEU A 134 6.20 -8.31 5.74
C LEU A 134 6.05 -8.13 4.22
N ALA A 135 5.13 -7.28 3.76
CA ALA A 135 4.98 -6.98 2.34
C ALA A 135 6.26 -6.35 1.76
N GLN A 136 6.88 -5.43 2.48
CA GLN A 136 8.12 -4.76 2.07
C GLN A 136 9.34 -5.71 2.08
N SER A 137 9.48 -6.54 3.10
CA SER A 137 10.60 -7.49 3.24
C SER A 137 10.62 -8.54 2.13
N ARG A 138 9.45 -8.90 1.59
CA ARG A 138 9.30 -9.83 0.46
C ARG A 138 9.57 -9.21 -0.93
N GLY A 139 10.01 -7.96 -0.97
CA GLY A 139 10.34 -7.27 -2.20
C GLY A 139 9.40 -6.11 -2.56
N GLY A 140 8.33 -5.88 -1.81
CA GLY A 140 7.31 -4.88 -2.12
C GLY A 140 6.39 -5.30 -3.26
N ASP A 141 5.62 -4.34 -3.80
CA ASP A 141 4.66 -4.57 -4.88
C ASP A 141 3.63 -5.66 -4.53
N GLN A 142 3.17 -5.68 -3.29
CA GLN A 142 2.26 -6.70 -2.79
C GLN A 142 1.46 -6.24 -1.58
N VAL A 143 0.42 -6.99 -1.28
CA VAL A 143 -0.44 -6.82 -0.11
C VAL A 143 -0.27 -8.00 0.82
N ALA A 144 -0.07 -7.73 2.12
CA ALA A 144 -0.14 -8.71 3.18
C ALA A 144 -1.43 -8.47 3.98
N ILE A 145 -2.23 -9.48 4.15
CA ILE A 145 -3.48 -9.42 4.92
C ILE A 145 -3.51 -10.48 6.00
N ARG A 146 -4.10 -10.14 7.14
CA ARG A 146 -4.32 -11.10 8.22
C ARG A 146 -5.58 -10.75 9.00
N ARG A 147 -6.38 -11.76 9.28
CA ARG A 147 -7.40 -11.73 10.33
C ARG A 147 -6.76 -12.22 11.63
N GLN A 148 -7.15 -11.64 12.76
CA GLN A 148 -6.65 -12.08 14.06
C GLN A 148 -6.88 -13.61 14.23
N GLY A 149 -5.81 -14.32 14.62
CA GLY A 149 -5.83 -15.77 14.78
C GLY A 149 -5.68 -16.59 13.49
N GLU A 150 -5.54 -15.93 12.33
CA GLU A 150 -5.28 -16.59 11.04
C GLU A 150 -3.84 -16.32 10.54
N ASP A 151 -3.41 -17.12 9.59
CA ASP A 151 -2.15 -16.95 8.89
C ASP A 151 -2.18 -15.75 7.93
N VAL A 152 -1.00 -15.20 7.64
CA VAL A 152 -0.85 -14.11 6.67
C VAL A 152 -1.07 -14.62 5.25
N LYS A 153 -1.92 -13.91 4.49
CA LYS A 153 -2.14 -14.14 3.05
C LYS A 153 -1.53 -13.00 2.25
N TYR A 154 -0.99 -13.32 1.09
CA TYR A 154 -0.33 -12.34 0.21
C TYR A 154 -1.01 -12.27 -1.16
N PHE A 155 -1.07 -11.05 -1.71
CA PHE A 155 -1.56 -10.76 -3.07
C PHE A 155 -0.52 -9.91 -3.80
N GLY A 156 -0.34 -10.15 -5.09
CA GLY A 156 0.66 -9.46 -5.89
C GLY A 156 2.06 -10.07 -5.75
N GLY A 157 3.06 -9.25 -5.99
CA GLY A 157 4.46 -9.66 -6.05
C GLY A 157 4.86 -10.05 -7.47
N SER A 158 5.82 -9.28 -8.05
CA SER A 158 6.46 -9.62 -9.32
C SER A 158 7.97 -9.56 -9.16
N SER A 159 8.67 -10.50 -9.81
CA SER A 159 10.15 -10.53 -9.85
C SER A 159 10.78 -9.29 -10.50
N GLU A 160 10.02 -8.57 -11.33
CA GLU A 160 10.46 -7.31 -11.97
C GLU A 160 10.67 -6.16 -10.98
N ALA A 161 9.95 -6.14 -9.85
CA ALA A 161 10.11 -5.12 -8.82
C ALA A 161 11.50 -5.18 -8.16
N GLN A 162 12.08 -6.37 -8.02
CA GLN A 162 13.44 -6.55 -7.48
C GLN A 162 14.51 -6.03 -8.43
N GLU A 163 14.33 -6.22 -9.73
CA GLU A 163 15.32 -5.80 -10.76
C GLU A 163 15.36 -4.27 -10.87
N LYS A 164 14.21 -3.60 -10.79
CA LYS A 164 14.13 -2.12 -10.80
C LYS A 164 14.72 -1.49 -9.54
N ARG A 165 14.51 -2.08 -8.35
CA ARG A 165 15.17 -1.64 -7.10
C ARG A 165 16.70 -1.64 -7.22
N SER A 166 17.27 -2.64 -7.87
CA SER A 166 18.71 -2.72 -8.12
C SER A 166 19.18 -1.56 -8.99
N ARG A 167 18.43 -1.19 -10.02
CA ARG A 167 18.76 -0.06 -10.91
C ARG A 167 18.70 1.29 -10.21
N VAL A 168 17.70 1.52 -9.34
CA VAL A 168 17.60 2.76 -8.56
C VAL A 168 18.75 2.90 -7.58
N ARG A 169 19.11 1.82 -6.86
CA ARG A 169 20.30 1.83 -5.97
C ARG A 169 21.59 2.16 -6.72
N VAL A 170 21.75 1.63 -7.92
CA VAL A 170 22.91 1.92 -8.78
C VAL A 170 22.93 3.38 -9.22
N ARG A 171 21.78 3.96 -9.58
CA ARG A 171 21.66 5.39 -9.92
C ARG A 171 22.03 6.30 -8.75
N ILE A 172 21.49 6.02 -7.55
CA ILE A 172 21.78 6.78 -6.34
C ILE A 172 23.28 6.69 -5.99
N MET A 173 23.87 5.51 -6.04
CA MET A 173 25.32 5.34 -5.83
C MET A 173 26.15 6.11 -6.86
N ALA A 174 25.77 6.09 -8.12
CA ALA A 174 26.46 6.81 -9.19
C ALA A 174 26.38 8.33 -8.99
N HIS A 175 25.21 8.84 -8.57
CA HIS A 175 25.03 10.27 -8.27
C HIS A 175 25.86 10.71 -7.06
N THR A 176 25.83 9.94 -5.98
CA THR A 176 26.62 10.21 -4.76
C THR A 176 28.12 10.15 -5.03
N LEU A 177 28.59 9.27 -5.90
CA LEU A 177 30.00 9.18 -6.32
C LEU A 177 30.39 10.38 -7.18
N ARG A 178 29.53 10.84 -8.08
CA ARG A 178 29.76 12.03 -8.92
C ARG A 178 29.87 13.29 -8.06
N GLU A 179 28.96 13.51 -7.10
CA GLU A 179 29.02 14.66 -6.17
C GLU A 179 30.27 14.64 -5.28
N LYS A 180 30.70 13.46 -4.82
CA LYS A 180 31.96 13.32 -4.08
C LYS A 180 33.15 13.68 -4.94
N HIS A 181 33.18 13.24 -6.19
CA HIS A 181 34.28 13.52 -7.13
C HIS A 181 34.39 15.01 -7.45
N GLU A 182 33.27 15.69 -7.68
CA GLU A 182 33.24 17.13 -7.93
C GLU A 182 33.72 17.95 -6.72
N ARG A 183 33.38 17.55 -5.49
CA ARG A 183 33.86 18.22 -4.26
C ARG A 183 35.36 18.07 -4.02
N TYR A 184 35.99 17.03 -4.53
CA TYR A 184 37.46 16.85 -4.43
C TYR A 184 38.20 17.70 -5.44
N PHE A 185 37.64 17.95 -6.63
CA PHE A 185 38.25 18.77 -7.69
C PHE A 185 38.17 20.29 -7.42
N ILE A 186 37.22 20.76 -6.63
CA ILE A 186 37.07 22.20 -6.30
C ILE A 186 37.98 22.60 -5.13
N ARG A 187 38.63 21.68 -4.45
CA ARG A 187 39.54 21.93 -3.31
C ARG A 187 41.03 21.76 -3.61
N SER A 188 41.41 21.51 -4.84
CA SER A 188 42.79 21.54 -5.34
C SER A 188 42.99 22.74 -6.22
#